data_106ac26850fea3e19f3bcbfbbc397642
#
_entry.id   106ac26850fea3e19f3bcbfbbc397642
#
_cell.length_a   1.000
_cell.length_b   1.000
_cell.length_c   1.000
_cell.angle_alpha   90.00
_cell.angle_beta   90.00
_cell.angle_gamma   90.00
#
_symmetry.space_group_name_H-M   'P 1'
#
loop_
_entity.id
_entity.type
_entity.pdbx_description
1 polymer ?
#
loop_
_entity_poly.entity_id
_entity_poly.type
_entity_poly.pdbx_seq_one_letter_code
_entity_poly.pdbx_strand_id
1 'polypeptide(L)'
;REPWRLAVALLYDAYDGHPTLAAESLMKAVTDVERNQMAMLLRARVQVSLSHGVGRYFDAFGALFLDRRRAAYEGQVALEWNQVADPACRRAYPFDVNDRLQPIELDLRPAVRAAVDDAVRGVPVATISATFHNTLASATAAAVSRVAAVAGPLPVVASGGVFQNALLAEAVRTSLAGFDLRLHAQVPPGDGGIALGQAVIAHAIAGRANGEADR
;
A
#
# COMPACT_ATOMS: atom_id res chain seq x y z
N ARG A 1 -4.59 0.39 18.82
CA ARG A 1 -3.74 0.99 17.76
C ARG A 1 -4.35 2.30 17.28
N GLU A 2 -3.54 3.20 16.77
CA GLU A 2 -3.92 4.57 16.45
C GLU A 2 -3.66 4.89 14.97
N PRO A 3 -4.46 4.34 14.04
CA PRO A 3 -4.25 4.52 12.59
C PRO A 3 -4.36 5.99 12.15
N TRP A 4 -5.02 6.85 12.92
CA TRP A 4 -5.05 8.28 12.66
C TRP A 4 -3.65 8.92 12.53
N ARG A 5 -2.64 8.37 13.22
CA ARG A 5 -1.25 8.84 13.09
C ARG A 5 -0.70 8.63 11.69
N LEU A 6 -1.08 7.51 11.06
CA LEU A 6 -0.71 7.23 9.67
C LEU A 6 -1.42 8.18 8.69
N ALA A 7 -2.68 8.55 8.97
CA ALA A 7 -3.39 9.53 8.16
C ALA A 7 -2.73 10.92 8.24
N VAL A 8 -2.32 11.36 9.43
CA VAL A 8 -1.56 12.62 9.59
C VAL A 8 -0.23 12.55 8.84
N ALA A 9 0.51 11.44 8.98
CA ALA A 9 1.79 11.27 8.29
C ALA A 9 1.63 11.25 6.76
N LEU A 10 0.58 10.60 6.25
CA LEU A 10 0.25 10.56 4.83
C LEU A 10 -0.01 11.96 4.27
N LEU A 11 -0.83 12.77 4.96
CA LEU A 11 -1.10 14.15 4.54
C LEU A 11 0.15 15.02 4.66
N TYR A 12 0.92 14.85 5.73
CA TYR A 12 2.18 15.59 5.92
C TYR A 12 3.15 15.33 4.76
N ASP A 13 3.33 14.07 4.36
CA ASP A 13 4.17 13.69 3.22
C ASP A 13 3.61 14.20 1.89
N ALA A 14 2.31 14.01 1.64
CA ALA A 14 1.68 14.39 0.39
C ALA A 14 1.68 15.91 0.11
N TYR A 15 1.76 16.73 1.15
CA TYR A 15 1.74 18.20 1.06
C TYR A 15 3.05 18.85 1.54
N ASP A 16 4.16 18.11 1.49
CA ASP A 16 5.50 18.61 1.83
C ASP A 16 5.55 19.29 3.22
N GLY A 17 4.86 18.71 4.19
CA GLY A 17 4.78 19.21 5.58
C GLY A 17 3.74 20.29 5.84
N HIS A 18 2.94 20.67 4.84
CA HIS A 18 1.96 21.76 4.90
C HIS A 18 0.60 21.33 4.35
N PRO A 19 -0.13 20.40 5.01
CA PRO A 19 -1.48 20.00 4.58
C PRO A 19 -2.40 21.21 4.48
N THR A 20 -3.30 21.21 3.52
CA THR A 20 -4.32 22.24 3.39
C THR A 20 -5.36 22.11 4.50
N LEU A 21 -6.02 23.20 4.88
CA LEU A 21 -7.14 23.17 5.84
C LEU A 21 -8.24 22.19 5.41
N ALA A 22 -8.49 22.11 4.10
CA ALA A 22 -9.46 21.16 3.54
C ALA A 22 -9.03 19.69 3.79
N ALA A 23 -7.74 19.36 3.61
CA ALA A 23 -7.22 18.03 3.91
C ALA A 23 -7.31 17.70 5.40
N GLU A 24 -6.96 18.66 6.27
CA GLU A 24 -7.05 18.49 7.73
C GLU A 24 -8.48 18.31 8.21
N SER A 25 -9.46 18.98 7.58
CA SER A 25 -10.88 18.90 7.93
C SER A 25 -11.50 17.51 7.74
N LEU A 26 -10.85 16.63 6.97
CA LEU A 26 -11.27 15.23 6.81
C LEU A 26 -11.06 14.41 8.10
N MET A 27 -10.11 14.79 8.95
CA MET A 27 -9.80 14.11 10.21
C MET A 27 -10.59 14.69 11.39
N LYS A 28 -11.92 14.56 11.39
CA LYS A 28 -12.81 15.15 12.39
C LYS A 28 -12.58 14.61 13.81
N ALA A 29 -12.16 13.35 13.91
CA ALA A 29 -11.91 12.69 15.19
C ALA A 29 -10.52 13.02 15.79
N VAL A 30 -9.68 13.84 15.11
CA VAL A 30 -8.33 14.21 15.56
C VAL A 30 -8.29 15.71 15.84
N THR A 31 -7.87 16.07 17.06
CA THR A 31 -7.79 17.48 17.47
C THR A 31 -6.61 18.19 16.81
N ASP A 32 -6.69 19.53 16.72
CA ASP A 32 -5.59 20.36 16.22
C ASP A 32 -4.30 20.17 17.03
N VAL A 33 -4.42 20.00 18.35
CA VAL A 33 -3.29 19.75 19.23
C VAL A 33 -2.57 18.45 18.84
N GLU A 34 -3.32 17.39 18.61
CA GLU A 34 -2.75 16.09 18.23
C GLU A 34 -2.12 16.14 16.84
N ARG A 35 -2.75 16.80 15.86
CA ARG A 35 -2.17 17.01 14.53
C ARG A 35 -0.85 17.78 14.61
N ASN A 36 -0.83 18.90 15.38
CA ASN A 36 0.36 19.70 15.55
C ASN A 36 1.49 18.92 16.25
N GLN A 37 1.18 18.14 17.28
CA GLN A 37 2.16 17.28 17.94
C GLN A 37 2.77 16.26 16.96
N MET A 38 1.93 15.60 16.16
CA MET A 38 2.41 14.67 15.13
C MET A 38 3.28 15.38 14.08
N ALA A 39 2.88 16.56 13.60
CA ALA A 39 3.66 17.34 12.67
C ALA A 39 5.04 17.72 13.24
N MET A 40 5.11 18.08 14.52
CA MET A 40 6.39 18.35 15.21
C MET A 40 7.29 17.10 15.24
N LEU A 41 6.76 15.93 15.59
CA LEU A 41 7.51 14.66 15.59
C LEU A 41 8.03 14.30 14.20
N LEU A 42 7.18 14.45 13.17
CA LEU A 42 7.53 14.20 11.78
C LEU A 42 8.66 15.13 11.30
N ARG A 43 8.58 16.43 11.58
CA ARG A 43 9.63 17.42 11.26
C ARG A 43 10.94 17.11 11.96
N ALA A 44 10.88 16.79 13.25
CA ALA A 44 12.04 16.45 14.05
C ALA A 44 12.60 15.04 13.76
N ARG A 45 11.89 14.21 12.99
CA ARG A 45 12.23 12.80 12.75
C ARG A 45 12.43 12.00 14.03
N VAL A 46 11.69 12.34 15.08
CA VAL A 46 11.77 11.68 16.39
C VAL A 46 10.70 10.59 16.47
N GLN A 47 11.11 9.37 16.81
CA GLN A 47 10.22 8.19 16.90
C GLN A 47 9.41 7.94 15.63
N VAL A 48 9.96 8.25 14.46
CA VAL A 48 9.35 8.03 13.14
C VAL A 48 10.19 7.03 12.38
N SER A 49 9.54 6.03 11.82
CA SER A 49 10.16 5.07 10.90
C SER A 49 9.61 5.29 9.50
N LEU A 50 10.50 5.39 8.52
CA LEU A 50 10.07 5.34 7.12
C LEU A 50 9.56 3.94 6.80
N SER A 51 8.48 3.85 6.06
CA SER A 51 7.88 2.59 5.64
C SER A 51 7.50 2.66 4.16
N HIS A 52 7.91 1.67 3.40
CA HIS A 52 7.52 1.46 2.00
C HIS A 52 6.43 0.39 1.86
N GLY A 53 5.89 -0.09 2.99
CA GLY A 53 4.86 -1.14 3.00
C GLY A 53 3.50 -0.62 2.53
N VAL A 54 2.95 -1.22 1.47
CA VAL A 54 1.64 -0.85 0.90
C VAL A 54 0.51 -0.96 1.92
N GLY A 55 0.57 -1.91 2.87
CA GLY A 55 -0.39 -2.03 3.97
C GLY A 55 -0.53 -0.75 4.81
N ARG A 56 0.54 0.04 4.95
CA ARG A 56 0.46 1.33 5.66
C ARG A 56 -0.38 2.37 4.91
N TYR A 57 -0.37 2.33 3.58
CA TYR A 57 -1.27 3.17 2.78
C TYR A 57 -2.73 2.77 2.97
N PHE A 58 -3.05 1.48 3.04
CA PHE A 58 -4.40 1.00 3.35
C PHE A 58 -4.88 1.50 4.71
N ASP A 59 -4.05 1.36 5.75
CA ASP A 59 -4.37 1.86 7.10
C ASP A 59 -4.55 3.39 7.10
N ALA A 60 -3.69 4.13 6.39
CA ALA A 60 -3.72 5.59 6.34
C ALA A 60 -4.94 6.12 5.57
N PHE A 61 -5.23 5.58 4.38
CA PHE A 61 -6.41 5.93 3.59
C PHE A 61 -7.70 5.58 4.34
N GLY A 62 -7.78 4.38 4.88
CA GLY A 62 -8.94 3.98 5.67
C GLY A 62 -9.14 4.86 6.90
N ALA A 63 -8.07 5.21 7.62
CA ALA A 63 -8.17 6.11 8.76
C ALA A 63 -8.64 7.52 8.36
N LEU A 64 -8.14 8.04 7.23
CA LEU A 64 -8.48 9.37 6.72
C LEU A 64 -9.91 9.46 6.23
N PHE A 65 -10.31 8.57 5.34
CA PHE A 65 -11.59 8.69 4.61
C PHE A 65 -12.77 8.01 5.32
N LEU A 66 -12.50 7.08 6.27
CA LEU A 66 -13.53 6.51 7.15
C LEU A 66 -13.56 7.21 8.53
N ASP A 67 -12.72 8.23 8.74
CA ASP A 67 -12.55 8.94 10.01
C ASP A 67 -12.32 7.97 11.19
N ARG A 68 -11.44 6.96 10.99
CA ARG A 68 -11.14 5.93 11.98
C ARG A 68 -9.96 6.33 12.85
N ARG A 69 -10.26 6.76 14.08
CA ARG A 69 -9.24 7.12 15.06
C ARG A 69 -8.51 5.91 15.64
N ARG A 70 -9.24 4.83 15.93
CA ARG A 70 -8.72 3.62 16.60
C ARG A 70 -9.13 2.37 15.86
N ALA A 71 -8.27 1.36 15.94
CA ALA A 71 -8.54 0.01 15.49
C ALA A 71 -8.52 -0.96 16.68
N ALA A 72 -9.49 -1.86 16.76
CA ALA A 72 -9.58 -2.88 17.78
C ALA A 72 -8.55 -4.01 17.55
N TYR A 73 -8.27 -4.32 16.29
CA TYR A 73 -7.30 -5.36 15.90
C TYR A 73 -6.48 -4.90 14.68
N GLU A 74 -5.40 -5.63 14.39
CA GLU A 74 -4.51 -5.33 13.26
C GLU A 74 -5.21 -5.59 11.92
N GLY A 75 -5.09 -4.63 10.98
CA GLY A 75 -5.69 -4.74 9.66
C GLY A 75 -7.17 -4.37 9.60
N GLN A 76 -7.84 -4.04 10.73
CA GLN A 76 -9.26 -3.67 10.74
C GLN A 76 -9.56 -2.55 9.76
N VAL A 77 -8.80 -1.45 9.81
CA VAL A 77 -9.04 -0.27 8.98
C VAL A 77 -8.79 -0.56 7.52
N ALA A 78 -7.76 -1.33 7.21
CA ALA A 78 -7.47 -1.80 5.86
C ALA A 78 -8.61 -2.70 5.31
N LEU A 79 -9.16 -3.58 6.16
CA LEU A 79 -10.30 -4.42 5.79
C LEU A 79 -11.57 -3.60 5.53
N GLU A 80 -11.91 -2.68 6.44
CA GLU A 80 -13.05 -1.78 6.28
C GLU A 80 -12.91 -0.93 5.00
N TRP A 81 -11.70 -0.43 4.72
CA TRP A 81 -11.39 0.33 3.51
C TRP A 81 -11.57 -0.50 2.22
N ASN A 82 -11.21 -1.78 2.25
CA ASN A 82 -11.49 -2.70 1.15
C ASN A 82 -13.00 -2.95 0.96
N GLN A 83 -13.72 -3.19 2.07
CA GLN A 83 -15.14 -3.56 2.02
C GLN A 83 -16.05 -2.44 1.49
N VAL A 84 -15.69 -1.18 1.69
CA VAL A 84 -16.50 -0.05 1.18
C VAL A 84 -16.29 0.25 -0.29
N ALA A 85 -15.26 -0.34 -0.93
CA ALA A 85 -14.91 -0.03 -2.32
C ALA A 85 -16.01 -0.42 -3.31
N ASP A 86 -16.32 0.47 -4.25
CA ASP A 86 -17.23 0.20 -5.35
C ASP A 86 -16.57 -0.68 -6.41
N PRO A 87 -16.96 -1.95 -6.57
CA PRO A 87 -16.32 -2.87 -7.52
C PRO A 87 -16.58 -2.50 -8.99
N ALA A 88 -17.54 -1.62 -9.28
CA ALA A 88 -17.83 -1.15 -10.62
C ALA A 88 -16.93 0.02 -11.05
N CYS A 89 -16.27 0.70 -10.12
CA CYS A 89 -15.40 1.82 -10.42
C CYS A 89 -14.14 1.36 -11.19
N ARG A 90 -13.79 2.12 -12.24
CA ARG A 90 -12.59 1.86 -13.08
C ARG A 90 -11.61 3.03 -13.07
N ARG A 91 -11.88 4.07 -12.27
CA ARG A 91 -11.00 5.23 -12.14
C ARG A 91 -9.71 4.85 -11.43
N ALA A 92 -8.63 5.56 -11.75
CA ALA A 92 -7.37 5.56 -11.00
C ALA A 92 -6.91 7.00 -10.77
N TYR A 93 -6.23 7.24 -9.66
CA TYR A 93 -5.58 8.52 -9.37
C TYR A 93 -4.23 8.62 -10.09
N PRO A 94 -3.72 9.85 -10.31
CA PRO A 94 -2.36 10.05 -10.83
C PRO A 94 -1.32 9.58 -9.80
N PHE A 95 -0.20 9.07 -10.31
CA PHE A 95 1.00 8.73 -9.55
C PHE A 95 2.22 8.96 -10.42
N ASP A 96 3.39 9.09 -9.81
CA ASP A 96 4.64 9.24 -10.54
C ASP A 96 5.54 8.01 -10.37
N VAL A 97 6.36 7.72 -11.40
CA VAL A 97 7.37 6.67 -11.37
C VAL A 97 8.74 7.32 -11.50
N ASN A 98 9.53 7.26 -10.45
CA ASN A 98 10.90 7.75 -10.46
C ASN A 98 11.87 6.61 -10.78
N ASP A 99 12.20 6.46 -12.05
CA ASP A 99 13.14 5.45 -12.56
C ASP A 99 14.59 5.92 -12.60
N ARG A 100 14.85 7.17 -12.22
CA ARG A 100 16.22 7.70 -12.04
C ARG A 100 16.85 7.25 -10.74
N LEU A 101 16.06 6.80 -9.78
CA LEU A 101 16.49 6.24 -8.51
C LEU A 101 16.69 4.73 -8.62
N GLN A 102 17.61 4.21 -7.79
CA GLN A 102 17.81 2.77 -7.61
C GLN A 102 17.65 2.46 -6.10
N PRO A 103 16.59 1.75 -5.71
CA PRO A 103 15.53 1.12 -6.52
C PRO A 103 14.56 2.14 -7.15
N ILE A 104 13.81 1.72 -8.19
CA ILE A 104 12.70 2.50 -8.77
C ILE A 104 11.70 2.82 -7.66
N GLU A 105 11.28 4.08 -7.60
CA GLU A 105 10.32 4.56 -6.61
C GLU A 105 8.99 4.91 -7.26
N LEU A 106 7.89 4.48 -6.61
CA LEU A 106 6.52 4.86 -6.96
C LEU A 106 6.07 5.96 -6.02
N ASP A 107 5.84 7.17 -6.54
CA ASP A 107 5.35 8.30 -5.77
C ASP A 107 3.82 8.37 -5.82
N LEU A 108 3.18 8.10 -4.68
CA LEU A 108 1.72 8.13 -4.53
C LEU A 108 1.20 9.47 -3.96
N ARG A 109 2.05 10.46 -3.73
CA ARG A 109 1.62 11.78 -3.22
C ARG A 109 0.61 12.46 -4.14
N PRO A 110 0.74 12.41 -5.49
CA PRO A 110 -0.31 12.91 -6.37
C PRO A 110 -1.66 12.21 -6.18
N ALA A 111 -1.65 10.89 -5.93
CA ALA A 111 -2.88 10.13 -5.66
C ALA A 111 -3.54 10.55 -4.35
N VAL A 112 -2.74 10.79 -3.30
CA VAL A 112 -3.26 11.29 -2.01
C VAL A 112 -3.94 12.63 -2.18
N ARG A 113 -3.31 13.58 -2.86
CA ARG A 113 -3.89 14.91 -3.11
C ARG A 113 -5.20 14.81 -3.91
N ALA A 114 -5.22 14.02 -4.97
CA ALA A 114 -6.41 13.83 -5.79
C ALA A 114 -7.55 13.14 -5.01
N ALA A 115 -7.25 12.21 -4.11
CA ALA A 115 -8.24 11.58 -3.24
C ALA A 115 -8.83 12.58 -2.21
N VAL A 116 -8.00 13.46 -1.65
CA VAL A 116 -8.45 14.55 -0.79
C VAL A 116 -9.37 15.50 -1.55
N ASP A 117 -9.00 15.90 -2.76
CA ASP A 117 -9.83 16.77 -3.61
C ASP A 117 -11.17 16.12 -3.94
N ASP A 118 -11.20 14.81 -4.21
CA ASP A 118 -12.45 14.07 -4.41
C ASP A 118 -13.32 14.07 -3.15
N ALA A 119 -12.74 13.84 -1.98
CA ALA A 119 -13.48 13.86 -0.72
C ALA A 119 -14.07 15.25 -0.41
N VAL A 120 -13.31 16.32 -0.64
CA VAL A 120 -13.76 17.71 -0.47
C VAL A 120 -14.89 18.05 -1.44
N ARG A 121 -14.88 17.50 -2.65
CA ARG A 121 -15.98 17.64 -3.63
C ARG A 121 -17.18 16.75 -3.33
N GLY A 122 -17.14 15.94 -2.29
CA GLY A 122 -18.23 15.05 -1.90
C GLY A 122 -18.35 13.78 -2.75
N VAL A 123 -17.28 13.35 -3.42
CA VAL A 123 -17.24 12.05 -4.10
C VAL A 123 -17.46 10.94 -3.06
N PRO A 124 -18.33 9.95 -3.32
CA PRO A 124 -18.59 8.88 -2.39
C PRO A 124 -17.32 8.13 -1.96
N VAL A 125 -17.20 7.82 -0.68
CA VAL A 125 -16.06 7.08 -0.10
C VAL A 125 -15.83 5.75 -0.81
N ALA A 126 -16.89 5.07 -1.25
CA ALA A 126 -16.83 3.84 -2.03
C ALA A 126 -16.04 4.02 -3.35
N THR A 127 -16.28 5.13 -4.04
CA THR A 127 -15.57 5.49 -5.27
C THR A 127 -14.10 5.83 -4.99
N ILE A 128 -13.83 6.60 -3.92
CA ILE A 128 -12.47 6.96 -3.52
C ILE A 128 -11.66 5.68 -3.19
N SER A 129 -12.26 4.77 -2.42
CA SER A 129 -11.62 3.50 -2.08
C SER A 129 -11.30 2.67 -3.33
N ALA A 130 -12.25 2.47 -4.21
CA ALA A 130 -12.03 1.71 -5.44
C ALA A 130 -10.98 2.38 -6.35
N THR A 131 -11.01 3.71 -6.48
CA THR A 131 -10.02 4.46 -7.25
C THR A 131 -8.61 4.26 -6.68
N PHE A 132 -8.45 4.23 -5.35
CA PHE A 132 -7.18 3.91 -4.68
C PHE A 132 -6.68 2.50 -5.02
N HIS A 133 -7.55 1.47 -4.98
CA HIS A 133 -7.18 0.10 -5.34
C HIS A 133 -6.70 0.02 -6.80
N ASN A 134 -7.43 0.64 -7.71
CA ASN A 134 -7.06 0.71 -9.13
C ASN A 134 -5.74 1.46 -9.35
N THR A 135 -5.49 2.51 -8.56
CA THR A 135 -4.22 3.25 -8.60
C THR A 135 -3.04 2.35 -8.24
N LEU A 136 -3.16 1.57 -7.16
CA LEU A 136 -2.11 0.62 -6.76
C LEU A 136 -1.86 -0.44 -7.83
N ALA A 137 -2.91 -0.97 -8.47
CA ALA A 137 -2.77 -1.92 -9.55
C ALA A 137 -2.07 -1.31 -10.77
N SER A 138 -2.43 -0.08 -11.15
CA SER A 138 -1.81 0.65 -12.25
C SER A 138 -0.34 0.98 -11.96
N ALA A 139 -0.03 1.42 -10.73
CA ALA A 139 1.34 1.68 -10.30
C ALA A 139 2.20 0.42 -10.32
N THR A 140 1.63 -0.72 -9.86
CA THR A 140 2.29 -2.03 -9.93
C THR A 140 2.60 -2.41 -11.39
N ALA A 141 1.64 -2.25 -12.30
CA ALA A 141 1.85 -2.54 -13.72
C ALA A 141 2.91 -1.64 -14.36
N ALA A 142 2.95 -0.35 -13.99
CA ALA A 142 3.98 0.57 -14.45
C ALA A 142 5.37 0.16 -13.99
N ALA A 143 5.53 -0.23 -12.70
CA ALA A 143 6.80 -0.72 -12.17
C ALA A 143 7.26 -2.01 -12.86
N VAL A 144 6.36 -2.99 -13.02
CA VAL A 144 6.65 -4.26 -13.71
C VAL A 144 7.09 -4.01 -15.15
N SER A 145 6.39 -3.12 -15.88
CA SER A 145 6.76 -2.78 -17.25
C SER A 145 8.15 -2.15 -17.36
N ARG A 146 8.54 -1.29 -16.39
CA ARG A 146 9.90 -0.70 -16.35
C ARG A 146 10.97 -1.75 -16.10
N VAL A 147 10.73 -2.66 -15.16
CA VAL A 147 11.65 -3.77 -14.88
C VAL A 147 11.77 -4.69 -16.10
N ALA A 148 10.66 -5.07 -16.71
CA ALA A 148 10.64 -5.94 -17.89
C ALA A 148 11.35 -5.34 -19.09
N ALA A 149 11.30 -4.01 -19.27
CA ALA A 149 12.01 -3.30 -20.35
C ALA A 149 13.54 -3.42 -20.22
N VAL A 150 14.06 -3.60 -19.00
CA VAL A 150 15.50 -3.72 -18.71
C VAL A 150 15.93 -5.17 -18.58
N ALA A 151 15.17 -5.97 -17.83
CA ALA A 151 15.54 -7.34 -17.47
C ALA A 151 15.01 -8.41 -18.44
N GLY A 152 14.15 -8.02 -19.38
CA GLY A 152 13.43 -8.95 -20.26
C GLY A 152 12.22 -9.61 -19.57
N PRO A 153 11.58 -10.58 -20.23
CA PRO A 153 10.37 -11.23 -19.72
C PRO A 153 10.73 -12.17 -18.55
N LEU A 154 10.34 -11.76 -17.35
CA LEU A 154 10.49 -12.54 -16.12
C LEU A 154 9.11 -12.86 -15.54
N PRO A 155 8.93 -14.00 -14.83
CA PRO A 155 7.73 -14.24 -14.05
C PRO A 155 7.53 -13.14 -12.98
N VAL A 156 6.31 -12.64 -12.85
CA VAL A 156 5.92 -11.67 -11.82
C VAL A 156 5.26 -12.44 -10.68
N VAL A 157 5.86 -12.41 -9.50
CA VAL A 157 5.31 -13.08 -8.32
C VAL A 157 4.74 -12.03 -7.37
N ALA A 158 3.43 -12.10 -7.09
CA ALA A 158 2.77 -11.22 -6.15
C ALA A 158 2.55 -11.94 -4.81
N SER A 159 3.13 -11.39 -3.74
CA SER A 159 3.12 -11.94 -2.38
C SER A 159 2.99 -10.84 -1.34
N GLY A 160 2.68 -11.22 -0.11
CA GLY A 160 2.47 -10.31 1.01
C GLY A 160 1.00 -10.20 1.40
N GLY A 161 0.75 -9.78 2.66
CA GLY A 161 -0.59 -9.74 3.26
C GLY A 161 -1.61 -8.89 2.51
N VAL A 162 -1.16 -7.90 1.73
CA VAL A 162 -2.06 -7.05 0.91
C VAL A 162 -2.82 -7.85 -0.16
N PHE A 163 -2.27 -8.98 -0.62
CA PHE A 163 -2.93 -9.85 -1.60
C PHE A 163 -4.01 -10.78 -1.00
N GLN A 164 -4.28 -10.69 0.30
CA GLN A 164 -5.52 -11.19 0.91
C GLN A 164 -6.74 -10.32 0.49
N ASN A 165 -6.49 -9.10 0.02
CA ASN A 165 -7.50 -8.23 -0.56
C ASN A 165 -7.82 -8.70 -1.99
N ALA A 166 -8.97 -9.36 -2.16
CA ALA A 166 -9.40 -9.93 -3.43
C ALA A 166 -9.60 -8.85 -4.52
N LEU A 167 -10.09 -7.65 -4.13
CA LEU A 167 -10.28 -6.55 -5.08
C LEU A 167 -8.94 -6.07 -5.65
N LEU A 168 -7.93 -5.89 -4.79
CA LEU A 168 -6.59 -5.52 -5.24
C LEU A 168 -5.97 -6.64 -6.10
N ALA A 169 -6.07 -7.89 -5.67
CA ALA A 169 -5.52 -9.04 -6.40
C ALA A 169 -6.10 -9.13 -7.82
N GLU A 170 -7.42 -8.92 -7.96
CA GLU A 170 -8.09 -8.94 -9.28
C GLU A 170 -7.72 -7.73 -10.13
N ALA A 171 -7.63 -6.53 -9.53
CA ALA A 171 -7.17 -5.33 -10.23
C ALA A 171 -5.73 -5.49 -10.75
N VAL A 172 -4.82 -6.06 -9.94
CA VAL A 172 -3.44 -6.35 -10.34
C VAL A 172 -3.41 -7.41 -11.44
N ARG A 173 -4.21 -8.48 -11.33
CA ARG A 173 -4.31 -9.52 -12.38
C ARG A 173 -4.75 -8.93 -13.71
N THR A 174 -5.75 -8.06 -13.70
CA THR A 174 -6.24 -7.38 -14.89
C THR A 174 -5.17 -6.46 -15.49
N SER A 175 -4.50 -5.67 -14.65
CA SER A 175 -3.47 -4.72 -15.10
C SER A 175 -2.21 -5.41 -15.63
N LEU A 176 -1.94 -6.65 -15.23
CA LEU A 176 -0.79 -7.46 -15.63
C LEU A 176 -1.16 -8.62 -16.58
N ALA A 177 -2.30 -8.55 -17.27
CA ALA A 177 -2.77 -9.63 -18.16
C ALA A 177 -1.77 -10.02 -19.26
N GLY A 178 -0.83 -9.16 -19.64
CA GLY A 178 0.24 -9.43 -20.61
C GLY A 178 1.51 -10.06 -20.02
N PHE A 179 1.56 -10.32 -18.69
CA PHE A 179 2.72 -10.85 -17.99
C PHE A 179 2.42 -12.26 -17.40
N ASP A 180 3.48 -13.07 -17.18
CA ASP A 180 3.39 -14.33 -16.42
C ASP A 180 3.21 -14.02 -14.93
N LEU A 181 1.99 -13.60 -14.52
CA LEU A 181 1.67 -13.28 -13.14
C LEU A 181 1.33 -14.53 -12.35
N ARG A 182 2.02 -14.71 -11.23
CA ARG A 182 1.82 -15.82 -10.28
C ARG A 182 1.35 -15.27 -8.93
N LEU A 183 0.16 -15.71 -8.52
CA LEU A 183 -0.42 -15.43 -7.22
C LEU A 183 -0.41 -16.70 -6.37
N HIS A 184 -0.49 -16.53 -5.06
CA HIS A 184 -0.68 -17.65 -4.14
C HIS A 184 -2.02 -18.37 -4.42
N ALA A 185 -1.98 -19.70 -4.47
CA ALA A 185 -3.17 -20.54 -4.69
C ALA A 185 -3.44 -21.50 -3.52
N GLN A 186 -2.40 -22.10 -2.94
CA GLN A 186 -2.50 -23.10 -1.88
C GLN A 186 -2.02 -22.61 -0.53
N VAL A 187 -1.09 -21.66 -0.54
CA VAL A 187 -0.48 -21.09 0.67
C VAL A 187 -0.94 -19.64 0.81
N PRO A 188 -1.32 -19.19 2.02
CA PRO A 188 -1.70 -17.80 2.23
C PRO A 188 -0.59 -16.84 1.81
N PRO A 189 -0.91 -15.69 1.18
CA PRO A 189 0.11 -14.74 0.72
C PRO A 189 0.79 -13.95 1.87
N GLY A 190 0.24 -13.99 3.08
CA GLY A 190 0.73 -13.31 4.27
C GLY A 190 1.46 -14.23 5.24
N ASP A 191 1.44 -13.85 6.52
CA ASP A 191 2.20 -14.50 7.61
C ASP A 191 1.91 -16.00 7.76
N GLY A 192 0.72 -16.46 7.39
CA GLY A 192 0.37 -17.88 7.40
C GLY A 192 1.24 -18.76 6.48
N GLY A 193 1.94 -18.16 5.51
CA GLY A 193 2.86 -18.87 4.61
C GLY A 193 4.31 -18.95 5.10
N ILE A 194 4.69 -18.18 6.13
CA ILE A 194 6.09 -18.02 6.57
C ILE A 194 6.70 -19.35 7.01
N ALA A 195 6.00 -20.13 7.82
CA ALA A 195 6.53 -21.40 8.34
C ALA A 195 6.88 -22.39 7.23
N LEU A 196 6.03 -22.48 6.18
CA LEU A 196 6.32 -23.32 5.01
C LEU A 196 7.53 -22.79 4.24
N GLY A 197 7.62 -21.48 4.03
CA GLY A 197 8.77 -20.85 3.37
C GLY A 197 10.09 -21.13 4.11
N GLN A 198 10.08 -21.00 5.43
CA GLN A 198 11.24 -21.34 6.27
C GLN A 198 11.64 -22.82 6.16
N ALA A 199 10.66 -23.73 6.16
CA ALA A 199 10.95 -25.16 6.01
C ALA A 199 11.58 -25.49 4.63
N VAL A 200 11.09 -24.88 3.56
CA VAL A 200 11.65 -25.03 2.20
C VAL A 200 13.08 -24.51 2.12
N ILE A 201 13.35 -23.34 2.70
CA ILE A 201 14.71 -22.75 2.74
C ILE A 201 15.65 -23.66 3.55
N ALA A 202 15.23 -24.11 4.75
CA ALA A 202 16.03 -25.01 5.58
C ALA A 202 16.37 -26.32 4.85
N HIS A 203 15.40 -26.92 4.15
CA HIS A 203 15.62 -28.10 3.33
C HIS A 203 16.64 -27.86 2.21
N ALA A 204 16.53 -26.73 1.50
CA ALA A 204 17.46 -26.39 0.43
C ALA A 204 18.89 -26.15 0.95
N ILE A 205 19.06 -25.55 2.12
CA ILE A 205 20.36 -25.34 2.76
C ILE A 205 20.97 -26.69 3.16
N ALA A 206 20.20 -27.56 3.82
CA ALA A 206 20.66 -28.88 4.24
C ALA A 206 21.07 -29.77 3.04
N GLY A 207 20.33 -29.68 1.94
CA GLY A 207 20.66 -30.42 0.70
C GLY A 207 21.97 -29.96 0.06
N ARG A 208 22.27 -28.67 0.12
CA ARG A 208 23.57 -28.13 -0.36
C ARG A 208 24.75 -28.58 0.50
N ALA A 209 24.59 -28.50 1.84
CA ALA A 209 25.64 -28.94 2.78
C ALA A 209 25.97 -30.44 2.61
N ASN A 210 24.96 -31.28 2.34
CA ASN A 210 25.22 -32.70 2.10
C ASN A 210 25.83 -32.99 0.71
N GLY A 211 25.54 -32.18 -0.32
CA GLY A 211 26.12 -32.32 -1.65
C GLY A 211 27.56 -31.80 -1.78
N GLU A 212 28.02 -30.94 -0.86
CA GLU A 212 29.42 -30.50 -0.76
C GLU A 212 30.29 -31.46 0.06
N ALA A 213 29.66 -32.28 0.93
CA ALA A 213 30.40 -33.29 1.70
C ALA A 213 30.77 -34.56 0.89
N ASP A 214 30.12 -34.75 -0.27
CA ASP A 214 30.35 -35.88 -1.18
C ASP A 214 31.29 -35.55 -2.37
N ARG A 215 31.94 -34.39 -2.36
CA ARG A 215 32.98 -33.98 -3.35
C ARG A 215 34.31 -33.70 -2.69
#